data_6caf93537c15167431772ff116d7e644
#
_entry.id   6caf93537c15167431772ff116d7e644
#
_cell.length_a   1.000
_cell.length_b   1.000
_cell.length_c   1.000
_cell.angle_alpha   90.00
_cell.angle_beta   90.00
_cell.angle_gamma   90.00
#
_symmetry.space_group_name_H-M   'P 1'
#
loop_
_entity.id
_entity.type
_entity.pdbx_description
1 polymer ?
#
loop_
_entity_poly.entity_id
_entity_poly.type
_entity_poly.pdbx_seq_one_letter_code
_entity_poly.pdbx_strand_id
1 'polypeptide(L)'
;MIRTTQLFESDPFLLTARLQPFWIACLLTTVVWGYWSARLRTIRSPLFAGFLLFTAGVIGLATIEPDDSLNSLIFAALAGIGFGAPLILIVTGVQLSTPHHLIATATAVTTSSRAVAATVFTAIYAAAFSTRLGDKLPSYVAAAAQGAGLPASSLEAFIRALTTNDEAALAHVPGASPSVIIAAVAALKQAFADSLRVVYIIAIPFGAVGCILCLFLGDMKKTMNYRVDAPVEDLHARHQGRSSRRASHTPQDV
;
A
#
# COMPACT_ATOMS: atom_id res chain seq x y z
N MET A 1 0.65 -6.48 -3.04
CA MET A 1 0.71 -6.15 -4.47
C MET A 1 1.75 -6.95 -5.25
N ILE A 2 3.06 -6.85 -4.99
CA ILE A 2 4.10 -7.61 -5.73
C ILE A 2 3.80 -9.12 -5.77
N ARG A 3 3.39 -9.72 -4.65
CA ARG A 3 3.02 -11.15 -4.61
C ARG A 3 1.79 -11.49 -5.43
N THR A 4 0.84 -10.55 -5.57
CA THR A 4 -0.35 -10.76 -6.41
C THR A 4 0.00 -10.78 -7.89
N THR A 5 0.95 -9.94 -8.33
CA THR A 5 1.38 -9.95 -9.73
C THR A 5 2.16 -11.21 -10.10
N GLN A 6 2.89 -11.80 -9.14
CA GLN A 6 3.59 -13.09 -9.32
C GLN A 6 2.63 -14.29 -9.58
N LEU A 7 1.34 -14.13 -9.28
CA LEU A 7 0.34 -15.14 -9.61
C LEU A 7 0.11 -15.27 -11.13
N PHE A 8 0.24 -14.16 -11.84
CA PHE A 8 -0.14 -14.07 -13.25
C PHE A 8 1.06 -14.05 -14.20
N GLU A 9 2.22 -13.57 -13.74
CA GLU A 9 3.41 -13.36 -14.56
C GLU A 9 4.67 -13.83 -13.86
N SER A 10 5.60 -14.36 -14.65
CA SER A 10 6.95 -14.74 -14.21
C SER A 10 8.04 -13.78 -14.71
N ASP A 11 7.76 -13.04 -15.80
CA ASP A 11 8.69 -12.05 -16.36
C ASP A 11 8.79 -10.83 -15.44
N PRO A 12 10.01 -10.44 -14.96
CA PRO A 12 10.21 -9.27 -14.09
C PRO A 12 9.70 -7.94 -14.68
N PHE A 13 9.77 -7.77 -16.00
CA PHE A 13 9.25 -6.58 -16.66
C PHE A 13 7.73 -6.51 -16.59
N LEU A 14 7.05 -7.59 -16.95
CA LEU A 14 5.58 -7.67 -16.90
C LEU A 14 5.05 -7.61 -15.46
N LEU A 15 5.77 -8.21 -14.50
CA LEU A 15 5.49 -8.07 -13.07
C LEU A 15 5.45 -6.60 -12.64
N THR A 16 6.45 -5.83 -13.05
CA THR A 16 6.54 -4.40 -12.74
C THR A 16 5.46 -3.61 -13.46
N ALA A 17 5.18 -3.93 -14.73
CA ALA A 17 4.12 -3.29 -15.50
C ALA A 17 2.73 -3.49 -14.86
N ARG A 18 2.43 -4.66 -14.30
CA ARG A 18 1.18 -4.95 -13.60
C ARG A 18 1.00 -4.17 -12.27
N LEU A 19 2.07 -3.61 -11.70
CA LEU A 19 1.98 -2.73 -10.53
C LEU A 19 1.62 -1.30 -10.90
N GLN A 20 1.83 -0.89 -12.16
CA GLN A 20 1.64 0.50 -12.60
C GLN A 20 0.20 1.02 -12.44
N PRO A 21 -0.87 0.25 -12.70
CA PRO A 21 -2.24 0.73 -12.50
C PRO A 21 -2.51 1.26 -11.09
N PHE A 22 -1.97 0.62 -10.06
CA PHE A 22 -2.07 1.11 -8.69
C PHE A 22 -1.38 2.46 -8.51
N TRP A 23 -0.12 2.60 -8.97
CA TRP A 23 0.67 3.81 -8.77
C TRP A 23 0.19 4.97 -9.63
N ILE A 24 -0.21 4.72 -10.88
CA ILE A 24 -0.77 5.73 -11.78
C ILE A 24 -2.10 6.26 -11.21
N ALA A 25 -2.98 5.35 -10.79
CA ALA A 25 -4.25 5.73 -10.15
C ALA A 25 -4.00 6.55 -8.87
N CYS A 26 -3.06 6.14 -8.03
CA CYS A 26 -2.67 6.86 -6.83
C CYS A 26 -2.15 8.27 -7.16
N LEU A 27 -1.24 8.41 -8.12
CA LEU A 27 -0.67 9.69 -8.54
C LEU A 27 -1.75 10.67 -9.01
N LEU A 28 -2.61 10.24 -9.93
CA LEU A 28 -3.66 11.07 -10.49
C LEU A 28 -4.68 11.50 -9.42
N THR A 29 -5.09 10.56 -8.57
CA THR A 29 -6.11 10.84 -7.56
C THR A 29 -5.59 11.61 -6.36
N THR A 30 -4.28 11.60 -6.08
CA THR A 30 -3.67 12.47 -5.07
C THR A 30 -3.98 13.94 -5.34
N VAL A 31 -3.91 14.39 -6.60
CA VAL A 31 -4.28 15.76 -6.99
C VAL A 31 -5.77 16.02 -6.79
N VAL A 32 -6.60 15.05 -7.18
CA VAL A 32 -8.07 15.15 -7.03
C VAL A 32 -8.47 15.24 -5.55
N TRP A 33 -7.89 14.40 -4.69
CA TRP A 33 -8.14 14.42 -3.25
C TRP A 33 -7.69 15.71 -2.59
N GLY A 34 -6.53 16.23 -2.99
CA GLY A 34 -6.01 17.53 -2.53
C GLY A 34 -6.95 18.68 -2.91
N TYR A 35 -7.37 18.73 -4.18
CA TYR A 35 -8.33 19.72 -4.67
C TYR A 35 -9.68 19.64 -3.94
N TRP A 36 -10.22 18.44 -3.78
CA TRP A 36 -11.50 18.23 -3.09
C TRP A 36 -11.43 18.67 -1.62
N SER A 37 -10.34 18.31 -0.92
CA SER A 37 -10.11 18.75 0.45
C SER A 37 -10.03 20.27 0.57
N ALA A 38 -9.28 20.92 -0.32
CA ALA A 38 -9.17 22.38 -0.36
C ALA A 38 -10.52 23.06 -0.64
N ARG A 39 -11.30 22.53 -1.58
CA ARG A 39 -12.61 23.05 -1.95
C ARG A 39 -13.63 22.95 -0.82
N LEU A 40 -13.65 21.84 -0.10
CA LEU A 40 -14.56 21.62 1.03
C LEU A 40 -14.03 22.20 2.33
N ARG A 41 -12.78 22.65 2.38
CA ARG A 41 -12.06 23.09 3.59
C ARG A 41 -12.15 22.07 4.74
N THR A 42 -12.05 20.81 4.39
CA THR A 42 -12.08 19.70 5.35
C THR A 42 -11.24 18.54 4.84
N ILE A 43 -10.55 17.87 5.75
CA ILE A 43 -9.78 16.66 5.46
C ILE A 43 -10.64 15.41 5.76
N ARG A 44 -11.59 15.52 6.67
CA ARG A 44 -12.39 14.41 7.17
C ARG A 44 -13.12 13.65 6.05
N SER A 45 -13.90 14.35 5.23
CA SER A 45 -14.73 13.74 4.18
C SER A 45 -13.90 13.07 3.06
N PRO A 46 -12.90 13.75 2.45
CA PRO A 46 -12.07 13.12 1.42
C PRO A 46 -11.23 11.96 1.96
N LEU A 47 -10.71 12.08 3.18
CA LEU A 47 -9.93 11.02 3.80
C LEU A 47 -10.78 9.78 4.09
N PHE A 48 -12.01 9.96 4.60
CA PHE A 48 -12.97 8.88 4.81
C PHE A 48 -13.29 8.16 3.49
N ALA A 49 -13.63 8.92 2.43
CA ALA A 49 -13.92 8.36 1.12
C ALA A 49 -12.70 7.61 0.54
N GLY A 50 -11.49 8.14 0.74
CA GLY A 50 -10.26 7.48 0.33
C GLY A 50 -10.04 6.15 1.05
N PHE A 51 -10.18 6.11 2.37
CA PHE A 51 -10.07 4.84 3.12
C PHE A 51 -11.16 3.83 2.73
N LEU A 52 -12.38 4.30 2.45
CA LEU A 52 -13.48 3.44 2.00
C LEU A 52 -13.14 2.78 0.65
N LEU A 53 -12.69 3.58 -0.34
CA LEU A 53 -12.29 3.08 -1.66
C LEU A 53 -11.07 2.16 -1.58
N PHE A 54 -10.09 2.51 -0.76
CA PHE A 54 -8.92 1.66 -0.52
C PHE A 54 -9.34 0.30 0.06
N THR A 55 -10.18 0.31 1.09
CA THR A 55 -10.67 -0.91 1.72
C THR A 55 -11.51 -1.75 0.75
N ALA A 56 -12.35 -1.11 -0.07
CA ALA A 56 -13.12 -1.80 -1.11
C ALA A 56 -12.20 -2.46 -2.15
N GLY A 57 -11.13 -1.78 -2.58
CA GLY A 57 -10.11 -2.34 -3.46
C GLY A 57 -9.40 -3.55 -2.83
N VAL A 58 -9.04 -3.46 -1.54
CA VAL A 58 -8.42 -4.57 -0.79
C VAL A 58 -9.37 -5.76 -0.66
N ILE A 59 -10.67 -5.52 -0.41
CA ILE A 59 -11.70 -6.59 -0.40
C ILE A 59 -11.78 -7.26 -1.78
N GLY A 60 -11.83 -6.47 -2.86
CA GLY A 60 -11.80 -7.01 -4.22
C GLY A 60 -10.55 -7.86 -4.49
N LEU A 61 -9.37 -7.43 -4.02
CA LEU A 61 -8.14 -8.21 -4.13
C LEU A 61 -8.18 -9.52 -3.32
N ALA A 62 -8.98 -9.60 -2.26
CA ALA A 62 -9.18 -10.83 -1.49
C ALA A 62 -10.04 -11.88 -2.21
N THR A 63 -10.81 -11.48 -3.23
CA THR A 63 -11.68 -12.39 -4.00
C THR A 63 -11.05 -12.89 -5.29
N ILE A 64 -9.82 -12.49 -5.61
CA ILE A 64 -9.15 -12.84 -6.88
C ILE A 64 -8.83 -14.34 -6.94
N GLU A 65 -9.16 -14.94 -8.08
CA GLU A 65 -8.80 -16.29 -8.48
C GLU A 65 -7.65 -16.27 -9.52
N PRO A 66 -6.96 -17.42 -9.75
CA PRO A 66 -5.83 -17.46 -10.68
C PRO A 66 -6.16 -17.05 -12.13
N ASP A 67 -7.42 -17.14 -12.54
CA ASP A 67 -7.87 -16.77 -13.89
C ASP A 67 -8.32 -15.31 -14.00
N ASP A 68 -8.48 -14.61 -12.88
CA ASP A 68 -9.00 -13.24 -12.80
C ASP A 68 -7.93 -12.16 -13.03
N SER A 69 -7.17 -12.28 -14.11
CA SER A 69 -6.07 -11.36 -14.43
C SER A 69 -6.53 -9.90 -14.56
N LEU A 70 -7.66 -9.64 -15.25
CA LEU A 70 -8.19 -8.29 -15.44
C LEU A 70 -8.76 -7.70 -14.15
N ASN A 71 -9.50 -8.50 -13.38
CA ASN A 71 -10.07 -8.07 -12.10
C ASN A 71 -8.98 -7.66 -11.11
N SER A 72 -7.82 -8.33 -11.12
CA SER A 72 -6.67 -7.96 -10.29
C SER A 72 -6.16 -6.56 -10.59
N LEU A 73 -6.13 -6.14 -11.86
CA LEU A 73 -5.73 -4.79 -12.28
C LEU A 73 -6.75 -3.73 -11.86
N ILE A 74 -8.04 -4.05 -12.03
CA ILE A 74 -9.15 -3.14 -11.68
C ILE A 74 -9.15 -2.89 -10.16
N PHE A 75 -9.10 -3.94 -9.34
CA PHE A 75 -9.09 -3.79 -7.90
C PHE A 75 -7.79 -3.16 -7.38
N ALA A 76 -6.65 -3.42 -8.04
CA ALA A 76 -5.41 -2.72 -7.76
C ALA A 76 -5.52 -1.21 -8.04
N ALA A 77 -6.09 -0.83 -9.18
CA ALA A 77 -6.34 0.57 -9.52
C ALA A 77 -7.31 1.23 -8.53
N LEU A 78 -8.40 0.54 -8.15
CA LEU A 78 -9.35 1.02 -7.15
C LEU A 78 -8.68 1.25 -5.78
N ALA A 79 -7.84 0.32 -5.33
CA ALA A 79 -7.04 0.50 -4.14
C ALA A 79 -6.07 1.70 -4.26
N GLY A 80 -5.46 1.90 -5.43
CA GLY A 80 -4.61 3.05 -5.73
C GLY A 80 -5.37 4.38 -5.65
N ILE A 81 -6.58 4.45 -6.21
CA ILE A 81 -7.48 5.62 -6.11
C ILE A 81 -7.72 5.99 -4.64
N GLY A 82 -8.06 4.99 -3.82
CA GLY A 82 -8.31 5.20 -2.39
C GLY A 82 -7.05 5.59 -1.63
N PHE A 83 -5.90 4.98 -1.95
CA PHE A 83 -4.63 5.22 -1.26
C PHE A 83 -4.08 6.65 -1.46
N GLY A 84 -4.41 7.31 -2.57
CA GLY A 84 -4.02 8.69 -2.84
C GLY A 84 -4.48 9.69 -1.76
N ALA A 85 -5.65 9.46 -1.13
CA ALA A 85 -6.16 10.33 -0.08
C ALA A 85 -5.30 10.30 1.20
N PRO A 86 -5.09 9.15 1.88
CA PRO A 86 -4.25 9.09 3.08
C PRO A 86 -2.79 9.46 2.81
N LEU A 87 -2.31 9.29 1.57
CA LEU A 87 -0.94 9.63 1.21
C LEU A 87 -0.66 11.13 1.40
N ILE A 88 -1.56 12.00 0.96
CA ILE A 88 -1.40 13.46 1.04
C ILE A 88 -2.12 14.08 2.23
N LEU A 89 -3.37 13.66 2.51
CA LEU A 89 -4.21 14.38 3.47
C LEU A 89 -3.80 14.17 4.92
N ILE A 90 -3.18 13.05 5.27
CA ILE A 90 -2.67 12.82 6.62
C ILE A 90 -1.54 13.81 6.93
N VAL A 91 -0.57 13.94 6.04
CA VAL A 91 0.57 14.86 6.22
C VAL A 91 0.07 16.31 6.25
N THR A 92 -0.78 16.69 5.30
CA THR A 92 -1.38 18.03 5.26
C THR A 92 -2.19 18.33 6.53
N GLY A 93 -2.97 17.34 7.01
CA GLY A 93 -3.75 17.49 8.24
C GLY A 93 -2.90 17.74 9.48
N VAL A 94 -1.81 17.00 9.61
CA VAL A 94 -0.85 17.19 10.70
C VAL A 94 -0.19 18.56 10.62
N GLN A 95 0.24 18.99 9.44
CA GLN A 95 0.87 20.30 9.24
C GLN A 95 -0.09 21.45 9.56
N LEU A 96 -1.35 21.36 9.15
CA LEU A 96 -2.36 22.40 9.40
C LEU A 96 -2.82 22.47 10.85
N SER A 97 -2.71 21.37 11.61
CA SER A 97 -3.09 21.32 13.03
C SER A 97 -1.94 21.63 13.98
N THR A 98 -0.72 21.81 13.46
CA THR A 98 0.49 22.02 14.26
C THR A 98 0.93 23.48 14.21
N PRO A 99 1.37 24.09 15.34
CA PRO A 99 1.97 25.41 15.34
C PRO A 99 3.18 25.52 14.41
N HIS A 100 3.38 26.69 13.76
CA HIS A 100 4.40 26.88 12.71
C HIS A 100 5.81 26.43 13.11
N HIS A 101 6.24 26.68 14.36
CA HIS A 101 7.57 26.32 14.83
C HIS A 101 7.79 24.80 15.03
N LEU A 102 6.73 23.99 15.04
CA LEU A 102 6.76 22.53 15.21
C LEU A 102 6.40 21.75 13.95
N ILE A 103 6.08 22.40 12.82
CA ILE A 103 5.64 21.73 11.58
C ILE A 103 6.67 20.70 11.10
N ALA A 104 7.96 21.08 11.11
CA ALA A 104 9.03 20.17 10.69
C ALA A 104 9.08 18.91 11.57
N THR A 105 9.02 19.08 12.89
CA THR A 105 9.03 17.98 13.86
C THR A 105 7.79 17.09 13.69
N ALA A 106 6.61 17.68 13.56
CA ALA A 106 5.35 16.94 13.38
C ALA A 106 5.35 16.13 12.07
N THR A 107 5.88 16.71 10.99
CA THR A 107 6.04 16.02 9.69
C THR A 107 7.02 14.86 9.81
N ALA A 108 8.16 15.06 10.47
CA ALA A 108 9.16 14.02 10.70
C ALA A 108 8.59 12.86 11.51
N VAL A 109 7.89 13.13 12.62
CA VAL A 109 7.23 12.11 13.45
C VAL A 109 6.19 11.33 12.66
N THR A 110 5.35 12.03 11.88
CA THR A 110 4.33 11.38 11.04
C THR A 110 4.95 10.47 9.99
N THR A 111 6.02 10.92 9.34
CA THR A 111 6.70 10.12 8.31
C THR A 111 7.42 8.92 8.93
N SER A 112 8.08 9.10 10.06
CA SER A 112 8.75 8.02 10.80
C SER A 112 7.75 6.97 11.30
N SER A 113 6.62 7.38 11.86
CA SER A 113 5.59 6.44 12.33
C SER A 113 4.99 5.62 11.18
N ARG A 114 4.80 6.24 9.99
CA ARG A 114 4.38 5.52 8.76
C ARG A 114 5.41 4.48 8.33
N ALA A 115 6.72 4.82 8.38
CA ALA A 115 7.79 3.91 8.01
C ALA A 115 7.86 2.71 8.97
N VAL A 116 7.77 2.96 10.28
CA VAL A 116 7.72 1.90 11.30
C VAL A 116 6.50 1.00 11.09
N ALA A 117 5.32 1.58 10.93
CA ALA A 117 4.10 0.81 10.67
C ALA A 117 4.22 -0.03 9.39
N ALA A 118 4.73 0.55 8.29
CA ALA A 118 4.93 -0.17 7.03
C ALA A 118 5.86 -1.38 7.21
N THR A 119 6.96 -1.24 7.95
CA THR A 119 7.89 -2.33 8.24
C THR A 119 7.23 -3.45 9.04
N VAL A 120 6.54 -3.09 10.14
CA VAL A 120 5.86 -4.05 11.00
C VAL A 120 4.78 -4.82 10.23
N PHE A 121 3.90 -4.11 9.51
CA PHE A 121 2.84 -4.77 8.75
C PHE A 121 3.37 -5.60 7.59
N THR A 122 4.45 -5.17 6.93
CA THR A 122 5.11 -5.98 5.90
C THR A 122 5.62 -7.30 6.47
N ALA A 123 6.23 -7.27 7.65
CA ALA A 123 6.69 -8.49 8.33
C ALA A 123 5.51 -9.42 8.70
N ILE A 124 4.43 -8.87 9.26
CA ILE A 124 3.22 -9.64 9.61
C ILE A 124 2.61 -10.29 8.36
N TYR A 125 2.43 -9.54 7.28
CA TYR A 125 1.86 -10.05 6.04
C TYR A 125 2.77 -11.07 5.37
N ALA A 126 4.09 -10.88 5.40
CA ALA A 126 5.04 -11.84 4.87
C ALA A 126 5.02 -13.14 5.67
N ALA A 127 4.98 -13.08 7.00
CA ALA A 127 4.86 -14.25 7.86
C ALA A 127 3.55 -15.00 7.62
N ALA A 128 2.41 -14.29 7.62
CA ALA A 128 1.10 -14.91 7.36
C ALA A 128 1.03 -15.59 5.98
N PHE A 129 1.58 -14.94 4.95
CA PHE A 129 1.67 -15.50 3.62
C PHE A 129 2.54 -16.76 3.58
N SER A 130 3.76 -16.70 4.14
CA SER A 130 4.73 -17.79 4.11
C SER A 130 4.22 -19.02 4.87
N THR A 131 3.64 -18.80 6.05
CA THR A 131 3.05 -19.90 6.84
C THR A 131 1.90 -20.55 6.08
N ARG A 132 0.97 -19.75 5.55
CA ARG A 132 -0.20 -20.30 4.85
C ARG A 132 0.19 -21.00 3.55
N LEU A 133 1.15 -20.45 2.81
CA LEU A 133 1.66 -21.08 1.60
C LEU A 133 2.37 -22.41 1.93
N GLY A 134 3.22 -22.42 2.97
CA GLY A 134 3.92 -23.62 3.42
C GLY A 134 2.97 -24.77 3.79
N ASP A 135 1.84 -24.45 4.42
CA ASP A 135 0.84 -25.44 4.81
C ASP A 135 0.02 -25.96 3.60
N LYS A 136 -0.38 -25.05 2.71
CA LYS A 136 -1.30 -25.36 1.60
C LYS A 136 -0.63 -25.93 0.36
N LEU A 137 0.57 -25.46 0.03
CA LEU A 137 1.27 -25.82 -1.20
C LEU A 137 1.49 -27.32 -1.33
N PRO A 138 2.06 -28.02 -0.31
CA PRO A 138 2.28 -29.47 -0.44
C PRO A 138 0.97 -30.25 -0.65
N SER A 139 -0.07 -29.90 0.08
CA SER A 139 -1.36 -30.59 -0.01
C SER A 139 -2.06 -30.39 -1.35
N TYR A 140 -2.03 -29.18 -1.91
CA TYR A 140 -2.67 -28.86 -3.20
C TYR A 140 -1.92 -29.49 -4.35
N VAL A 141 -0.58 -29.36 -4.36
CA VAL A 141 0.26 -29.96 -5.41
C VAL A 141 0.19 -31.49 -5.35
N ALA A 142 0.20 -32.08 -4.14
CA ALA A 142 0.07 -33.53 -3.96
C ALA A 142 -1.27 -34.05 -4.51
N ALA A 143 -2.37 -33.42 -4.14
CA ALA A 143 -3.70 -33.83 -4.60
C ALA A 143 -3.83 -33.73 -6.13
N ALA A 144 -3.34 -32.64 -6.72
CA ALA A 144 -3.40 -32.42 -8.17
C ALA A 144 -2.49 -33.39 -8.95
N ALA A 145 -1.25 -33.60 -8.48
CA ALA A 145 -0.31 -34.49 -9.12
C ALA A 145 -0.76 -35.96 -9.06
N GLN A 146 -1.26 -36.41 -7.91
CA GLN A 146 -1.82 -37.77 -7.77
C GLN A 146 -3.09 -37.94 -8.60
N GLY A 147 -3.98 -36.95 -8.63
CA GLY A 147 -5.15 -36.96 -9.48
C GLY A 147 -4.85 -37.04 -10.97
N ALA A 148 -3.70 -36.50 -11.39
CA ALA A 148 -3.18 -36.59 -12.76
C ALA A 148 -2.35 -37.85 -13.06
N GLY A 149 -2.17 -38.74 -12.07
CA GLY A 149 -1.52 -40.05 -12.26
C GLY A 149 -0.05 -40.14 -11.80
N LEU A 150 0.45 -39.17 -11.02
CA LEU A 150 1.81 -39.27 -10.46
C LEU A 150 1.86 -40.33 -9.35
N PRO A 151 2.85 -41.28 -9.38
CA PRO A 151 3.05 -42.24 -8.30
C PRO A 151 3.39 -41.55 -6.98
N ALA A 152 2.82 -42.06 -5.88
CA ALA A 152 3.06 -41.51 -4.55
C ALA A 152 4.55 -41.50 -4.13
N SER A 153 5.33 -42.47 -4.63
CA SER A 153 6.78 -42.56 -4.38
C SER A 153 7.59 -41.40 -4.98
N SER A 154 7.10 -40.77 -6.06
CA SER A 154 7.79 -39.68 -6.77
C SER A 154 7.34 -38.30 -6.30
N LEU A 155 6.35 -38.22 -5.40
CA LEU A 155 5.67 -36.98 -5.01
C LEU A 155 6.61 -35.96 -4.34
N GLU A 156 7.46 -36.42 -3.43
CA GLU A 156 8.37 -35.53 -2.69
C GLU A 156 9.42 -34.91 -3.61
N ALA A 157 10.00 -35.73 -4.49
CA ALA A 157 10.95 -35.27 -5.48
C ALA A 157 10.31 -34.28 -6.47
N PHE A 158 9.06 -34.55 -6.88
CA PHE A 158 8.29 -33.69 -7.76
C PHE A 158 7.97 -32.34 -7.12
N ILE A 159 7.48 -32.30 -5.89
CA ILE A 159 7.20 -31.05 -5.16
C ILE A 159 8.46 -30.22 -4.99
N ARG A 160 9.59 -30.86 -4.65
CA ARG A 160 10.88 -30.17 -4.52
C ARG A 160 11.32 -29.54 -5.83
N ALA A 161 11.31 -30.29 -6.95
CA ALA A 161 11.67 -29.79 -8.26
C ALA A 161 10.74 -28.66 -8.73
N LEU A 162 9.44 -28.75 -8.48
CA LEU A 162 8.46 -27.73 -8.81
C LEU A 162 8.69 -26.43 -8.01
N THR A 163 9.00 -26.53 -6.73
CA THR A 163 9.21 -25.35 -5.86
C THR A 163 10.53 -24.64 -6.13
N THR A 164 11.55 -25.36 -6.59
CA THR A 164 12.83 -24.77 -7.02
C THR A 164 12.81 -24.27 -8.47
N ASN A 165 11.71 -24.49 -9.20
CA ASN A 165 11.55 -24.17 -10.62
C ASN A 165 12.68 -24.79 -11.48
N ASP A 166 13.08 -26.03 -11.13
CA ASP A 166 14.12 -26.78 -11.82
C ASP A 166 13.48 -27.69 -12.89
N GLU A 167 13.42 -27.18 -14.12
CA GLU A 167 12.86 -27.93 -15.27
C GLU A 167 13.61 -29.22 -15.56
N ALA A 168 14.94 -29.22 -15.34
CA ALA A 168 15.76 -30.42 -15.57
C ALA A 168 15.44 -31.51 -14.55
N ALA A 169 15.29 -31.13 -13.28
CA ALA A 169 14.87 -32.05 -12.22
C ALA A 169 13.44 -32.55 -12.45
N LEU A 170 12.50 -31.72 -12.89
CA LEU A 170 11.14 -32.13 -13.25
C LEU A 170 11.09 -33.18 -14.35
N ALA A 171 11.93 -33.04 -15.37
CA ALA A 171 12.00 -34.01 -16.49
C ALA A 171 12.53 -35.41 -16.05
N HIS A 172 13.27 -35.50 -14.96
CA HIS A 172 13.84 -36.74 -14.44
C HIS A 172 12.95 -37.44 -13.40
N VAL A 173 11.83 -36.82 -13.00
CA VAL A 173 10.90 -37.45 -12.04
C VAL A 173 10.07 -38.52 -12.73
N PRO A 174 10.09 -39.77 -12.25
CA PRO A 174 9.31 -40.87 -12.85
C PRO A 174 7.79 -40.55 -12.75
N GLY A 175 7.11 -40.55 -13.91
CA GLY A 175 5.68 -40.27 -13.99
C GLY A 175 5.30 -38.79 -14.16
N ALA A 176 6.26 -37.89 -14.26
CA ALA A 176 6.03 -36.48 -14.57
C ALA A 176 5.64 -36.28 -16.05
N SER A 177 4.39 -36.56 -16.37
CA SER A 177 3.85 -36.27 -17.70
C SER A 177 3.51 -34.78 -17.83
N PRO A 178 3.42 -34.23 -19.05
CA PRO A 178 3.01 -32.85 -19.26
C PRO A 178 1.67 -32.49 -18.59
N SER A 179 0.73 -33.43 -18.53
CA SER A 179 -0.57 -33.26 -17.86
C SER A 179 -0.42 -33.12 -16.35
N VAL A 180 0.49 -33.87 -15.72
CA VAL A 180 0.81 -33.77 -14.29
C VAL A 180 1.42 -32.40 -13.98
N ILE A 181 2.34 -31.94 -14.81
CA ILE A 181 3.01 -30.65 -14.64
C ILE A 181 1.98 -29.50 -14.74
N ILE A 182 1.10 -29.52 -15.74
CA ILE A 182 0.04 -28.51 -15.91
C ILE A 182 -0.90 -28.48 -14.70
N ALA A 183 -1.36 -29.68 -14.25
CA ALA A 183 -2.22 -29.77 -13.07
C ALA A 183 -1.52 -29.26 -11.80
N ALA A 184 -0.26 -29.57 -11.60
CA ALA A 184 0.52 -29.13 -10.45
C ALA A 184 0.77 -27.62 -10.47
N VAL A 185 1.06 -27.02 -11.63
CA VAL A 185 1.21 -25.57 -11.78
C VAL A 185 -0.11 -24.84 -11.51
N ALA A 186 -1.24 -25.38 -11.96
CA ALA A 186 -2.56 -24.84 -11.63
C ALA A 186 -2.83 -24.89 -10.11
N ALA A 187 -2.51 -26.00 -9.46
CA ALA A 187 -2.63 -26.17 -8.03
C ALA A 187 -1.70 -25.25 -7.24
N LEU A 188 -0.49 -25.03 -7.73
CA LEU A 188 0.47 -24.06 -7.18
C LEU A 188 -0.12 -22.65 -7.21
N LYS A 189 -0.67 -22.22 -8.35
CA LYS A 189 -1.33 -20.92 -8.50
C LYS A 189 -2.51 -20.77 -7.54
N GLN A 190 -3.33 -21.82 -7.38
CA GLN A 190 -4.44 -21.82 -6.45
C GLN A 190 -3.98 -21.70 -4.99
N ALA A 191 -2.96 -22.47 -4.57
CA ALA A 191 -2.38 -22.36 -3.24
C ALA A 191 -1.83 -20.96 -2.95
N PHE A 192 -1.26 -20.33 -3.99
CA PHE A 192 -0.74 -18.96 -3.91
C PHE A 192 -1.86 -17.94 -3.76
N ALA A 193 -2.94 -18.06 -4.54
CA ALA A 193 -4.11 -17.19 -4.46
C ALA A 193 -4.79 -17.29 -3.09
N ASP A 194 -5.00 -18.50 -2.57
CA ASP A 194 -5.59 -18.73 -1.25
C ASP A 194 -4.72 -18.17 -0.11
N SER A 195 -3.41 -18.22 -0.27
CA SER A 195 -2.48 -17.66 0.72
C SER A 195 -2.50 -16.12 0.69
N LEU A 196 -2.63 -15.50 -0.49
CA LEU A 196 -2.82 -14.05 -0.63
C LEU A 196 -4.17 -13.59 -0.07
N ARG A 197 -5.23 -14.37 -0.26
CA ARG A 197 -6.56 -14.08 0.29
C ARG A 197 -6.51 -13.86 1.80
N VAL A 198 -5.79 -14.71 2.54
CA VAL A 198 -5.62 -14.57 3.99
C VAL A 198 -4.93 -13.25 4.35
N VAL A 199 -3.88 -12.85 3.60
CA VAL A 199 -3.19 -11.58 3.82
C VAL A 199 -4.14 -10.39 3.66
N TYR A 200 -4.96 -10.39 2.60
CA TYR A 200 -5.94 -9.33 2.37
C TYR A 200 -7.04 -9.31 3.43
N ILE A 201 -7.52 -10.49 3.87
CA ILE A 201 -8.50 -10.58 4.96
C ILE A 201 -7.94 -9.97 6.26
N ILE A 202 -6.67 -10.20 6.57
CA ILE A 202 -6.00 -9.58 7.73
C ILE A 202 -5.90 -8.05 7.56
N ALA A 203 -5.76 -7.54 6.34
CA ALA A 203 -5.65 -6.11 6.07
C ALA A 203 -6.99 -5.35 6.17
N ILE A 204 -8.12 -5.99 5.90
CA ILE A 204 -9.47 -5.36 5.88
C ILE A 204 -9.83 -4.67 7.20
N PRO A 205 -9.67 -5.28 8.39
CA PRO A 205 -9.99 -4.64 9.67
C PRO A 205 -9.24 -3.32 9.88
N PHE A 206 -7.98 -3.22 9.43
CA PHE A 206 -7.20 -1.99 9.56
C PHE A 206 -7.76 -0.86 8.67
N GLY A 207 -8.24 -1.21 7.47
CA GLY A 207 -8.97 -0.26 6.61
C GLY A 207 -10.26 0.23 7.27
N ALA A 208 -11.03 -0.68 7.87
CA ALA A 208 -12.25 -0.34 8.60
C ALA A 208 -11.97 0.57 9.81
N VAL A 209 -10.93 0.26 10.59
CA VAL A 209 -10.47 1.12 11.69
C VAL A 209 -10.06 2.50 11.16
N GLY A 210 -9.35 2.58 10.03
CA GLY A 210 -9.03 3.84 9.37
C GLY A 210 -10.27 4.66 9.02
N CYS A 211 -11.32 4.04 8.47
CA CYS A 211 -12.60 4.71 8.20
C CYS A 211 -13.25 5.23 9.49
N ILE A 212 -13.28 4.43 10.56
CA ILE A 212 -13.86 4.83 11.83
C ILE A 212 -13.08 6.01 12.43
N LEU A 213 -11.75 5.95 12.43
CA LEU A 213 -10.91 7.04 12.94
C LEU A 213 -11.12 8.35 12.18
N CYS A 214 -11.41 8.31 10.88
CA CYS A 214 -11.73 9.50 10.11
C CYS A 214 -12.98 10.22 10.62
N LEU A 215 -13.95 9.50 11.23
CA LEU A 215 -15.16 10.10 11.78
C LEU A 215 -14.89 10.94 13.03
N PHE A 216 -13.81 10.67 13.73
CA PHE A 216 -13.38 11.41 14.92
C PHE A 216 -12.48 12.63 14.60
N LEU A 217 -12.07 12.83 13.32
CA LEU A 217 -11.31 14.00 12.95
C LEU A 217 -12.15 15.27 13.17
N GLY A 218 -11.53 16.26 13.83
CA GLY A 218 -12.12 17.57 14.07
C GLY A 218 -12.32 18.39 12.78
N ASP A 219 -13.12 19.45 12.87
CA ASP A 219 -13.35 20.38 11.77
C ASP A 219 -12.14 21.32 11.61
N MET A 220 -11.56 21.33 10.42
CA MET A 220 -10.39 22.15 10.09
C MET A 220 -10.75 23.44 9.32
N LYS A 221 -12.04 23.81 9.22
CA LYS A 221 -12.49 25.01 8.49
C LYS A 221 -11.83 26.29 8.97
N LYS A 222 -11.50 26.37 10.26
CA LYS A 222 -10.83 27.56 10.85
C LYS A 222 -9.36 27.65 10.43
N THR A 223 -8.70 26.52 10.28
CA THR A 223 -7.27 26.43 9.95
C THR A 223 -7.05 26.45 8.42
N MET A 224 -7.96 25.88 7.65
CA MET A 224 -7.93 25.92 6.17
C MET A 224 -8.51 27.25 5.66
N ASN A 225 -7.78 28.33 5.90
CA ASN A 225 -8.09 29.66 5.37
C ASN A 225 -7.14 29.99 4.20
N TYR A 226 -7.50 30.98 3.37
CA TYR A 226 -6.66 31.47 2.27
C TYR A 226 -5.58 32.46 2.72
N ARG A 227 -5.38 32.66 4.03
CA ARG A 227 -4.32 33.52 4.56
C ARG A 227 -3.03 32.69 4.57
N VAL A 228 -2.04 33.19 3.87
CA VAL A 228 -0.67 32.69 3.95
C VAL A 228 -0.03 33.49 5.12
N ASP A 229 0.10 32.84 6.26
CA ASP A 229 0.92 33.40 7.34
C ASP A 229 2.38 33.18 6.94
N ALA A 230 3.01 34.23 6.40
CA ALA A 230 4.42 34.26 6.07
C ALA A 230 5.22 34.79 7.29
N PRO A 231 5.80 33.91 8.13
CA PRO A 231 6.60 34.36 9.28
C PRO A 231 7.85 35.18 8.88
N VAL A 232 8.22 35.14 7.61
CA VAL A 232 9.32 35.91 7.04
C VAL A 232 9.03 37.40 7.02
N GLU A 233 7.78 37.81 6.75
CA GLU A 233 7.38 39.23 6.76
C GLU A 233 7.41 39.82 8.17
N ASP A 234 7.00 39.06 9.18
CA ASP A 234 7.08 39.50 10.58
C ASP A 234 8.53 39.66 11.08
N LEU A 235 9.45 38.84 10.59
CA LEU A 235 10.88 38.97 10.88
C LEU A 235 11.46 40.22 10.22
N HIS A 236 11.12 40.52 8.98
CA HIS A 236 11.56 41.75 8.31
C HIS A 236 10.96 43.00 8.95
N ALA A 237 9.69 42.99 9.31
CA ALA A 237 9.04 44.08 10.01
C ALA A 237 9.67 44.35 11.39
N ARG A 238 10.01 43.29 12.13
CA ARG A 238 10.76 43.40 13.42
C ARG A 238 12.17 43.92 13.25
N HIS A 239 12.89 43.51 12.20
CA HIS A 239 14.22 44.03 11.90
C HIS A 239 14.17 45.50 11.48
N GLN A 240 13.21 45.89 10.67
CA GLN A 240 13.04 47.31 10.27
C GLN A 240 12.64 48.21 11.46
N GLY A 241 11.74 47.73 12.33
CA GLY A 241 11.36 48.45 13.55
C GLY A 241 12.51 48.57 14.57
N ARG A 242 13.43 47.61 14.58
CA ARG A 242 14.62 47.65 15.47
C ARG A 242 15.73 48.56 14.91
N SER A 243 15.89 48.63 13.58
CA SER A 243 16.85 49.54 12.93
C SER A 243 16.40 50.99 13.04
N SER A 244 15.12 51.28 12.86
CA SER A 244 14.56 52.64 13.03
C SER A 244 14.64 53.14 14.46
N ARG A 245 14.41 52.29 15.46
CA ARG A 245 14.59 52.65 16.89
C ARG A 245 16.06 52.90 17.26
N ARG A 246 17.01 52.20 16.64
CA ARG A 246 18.44 52.42 16.85
C ARG A 246 18.91 53.74 16.21
N ALA A 247 18.36 54.08 15.07
CA ALA A 247 18.67 55.35 14.38
C ALA A 247 18.14 56.57 15.12
N SER A 248 17.03 56.44 15.86
CA SER A 248 16.45 57.54 16.65
C SER A 248 17.10 57.73 18.03
N HIS A 249 18.01 56.86 18.44
CA HIS A 249 18.72 56.93 19.73
C HIS A 249 20.20 57.25 19.62
N THR A 250 20.69 57.71 18.45
CA THR A 250 22.05 58.24 18.35
C THR A 250 22.05 59.64 18.94
N PRO A 251 22.75 59.95 20.09
CA PRO A 251 22.86 61.29 20.59
C PRO A 251 23.60 62.13 19.55
N GLN A 252 23.02 63.27 19.22
CA GLN A 252 23.78 64.34 18.56
C GLN A 252 24.67 64.96 19.65
N ASP A 253 25.88 64.46 19.76
CA ASP A 253 26.92 65.15 20.51
C ASP A 253 27.45 66.27 19.64
N VAL A 254 27.22 67.49 20.15
CA VAL A 254 27.84 68.78 19.74
C VAL A 254 29.21 68.89 20.31
#